data_7dc8d1df4dfcf5b9ee34e3f612b7e4d9
#
_entry.id   7dc8d1df4dfcf5b9ee34e3f612b7e4d9
#
_cell.length_a   1.000
_cell.length_b   1.000
_cell.length_c   1.000
_cell.angle_alpha   90.00
_cell.angle_beta   90.00
_cell.angle_gamma   90.00
#
_symmetry.space_group_name_H-M   'P 1'
#
loop_
_entity.id
_entity.type
_entity.pdbx_description
1 polymer ?
#
loop_
_entity_poly.entity_id
_entity_poly.type
_entity_poly.pdbx_seq_one_letter_code
_entity_poly.pdbx_strand_id
1 'polypeptide(L)'
;MIEVRGLKKTFDGFAALDGADLSVPRGAVYGLVGPNGAGKTTLLRHLTGVYRQDEGSVRFDGEEVWENADVKARIASIPDDWFYFMQAGLRDMMRFYRGLYPKFDQERFEKLREVFALDEKRPLRRMSKGQQKQAAFWLAMCTMPDYLILDEPVDGLDPVMRRQVWSLILQDVAERGTTVLVSSHNLRELEDVCDHVGVMSRGKLLLEHSLSELQDYTVKLQLAFEGAELPALPQEIKVLHHAQTGRVHTLICRGSAEELEQQLAALHPIFIDAVPLSLEEIFIYELGGEDYAIRDIVL
;
A
#
# COMPACT_ATOMS: atom_id res chain seq x y z
N MET A 1 4.90 9.00 -13.02
CA MET A 1 3.53 9.19 -12.47
C MET A 1 2.61 8.16 -13.09
N ILE A 2 1.76 7.50 -12.29
CA ILE A 2 0.71 6.60 -12.78
C ILE A 2 -0.60 7.38 -12.71
N GLU A 3 -1.39 7.34 -13.78
CA GLU A 3 -2.69 8.01 -13.85
C GLU A 3 -3.74 7.04 -14.38
N VAL A 4 -4.83 6.93 -13.65
CA VAL A 4 -6.03 6.19 -14.04
C VAL A 4 -7.19 7.18 -14.02
N ARG A 5 -7.97 7.23 -15.10
CA ARG A 5 -9.11 8.15 -15.21
C ARG A 5 -10.34 7.43 -15.71
N GLY A 6 -11.42 7.49 -14.90
CA GLY A 6 -12.74 6.97 -15.23
C GLY A 6 -12.73 5.50 -15.64
N LEU A 7 -11.86 4.68 -15.05
CA LEU A 7 -11.62 3.31 -15.48
C LEU A 7 -12.83 2.42 -15.19
N LYS A 8 -13.40 1.83 -16.25
CA LYS A 8 -14.48 0.85 -16.13
C LYS A 8 -14.09 -0.49 -16.72
N LYS A 9 -14.54 -1.55 -16.03
CA LYS A 9 -14.40 -2.94 -16.49
C LYS A 9 -15.53 -3.81 -16.02
N THR A 10 -16.18 -4.47 -16.97
CA THR A 10 -17.27 -5.38 -16.72
C THR A 10 -16.91 -6.80 -17.18
N PHE A 11 -17.24 -7.80 -16.38
CA PHE A 11 -17.12 -9.21 -16.72
C PHE A 11 -18.49 -9.87 -16.55
N ASP A 12 -19.02 -10.46 -17.59
CA ASP A 12 -20.31 -11.18 -17.59
C ASP A 12 -21.45 -10.40 -16.89
N GLY A 13 -21.50 -9.08 -17.10
CA GLY A 13 -22.49 -8.19 -16.51
C GLY A 13 -22.15 -7.68 -15.09
N PHE A 14 -21.07 -8.17 -14.47
CA PHE A 14 -20.59 -7.68 -13.20
C PHE A 14 -19.56 -6.57 -13.40
N ALA A 15 -19.83 -5.37 -12.88
CA ALA A 15 -18.91 -4.25 -12.91
C ALA A 15 -17.80 -4.45 -11.87
N ALA A 16 -16.63 -4.91 -12.31
CA ALA A 16 -15.45 -5.08 -11.45
C ALA A 16 -14.75 -3.76 -11.17
N LEU A 17 -14.83 -2.80 -12.10
CA LEU A 17 -14.43 -1.40 -11.94
C LEU A 17 -15.54 -0.52 -12.48
N ASP A 18 -15.92 0.53 -11.73
CA ASP A 18 -17.03 1.42 -12.03
C ASP A 18 -16.64 2.88 -11.92
N GLY A 19 -15.74 3.32 -12.81
CA GLY A 19 -15.24 4.69 -12.84
C GLY A 19 -14.16 4.94 -11.79
N ALA A 20 -13.17 4.05 -11.70
CA ALA A 20 -12.04 4.24 -10.78
C ALA A 20 -11.10 5.32 -11.30
N ASP A 21 -10.74 6.26 -10.41
CA ASP A 21 -9.72 7.29 -10.61
C ASP A 21 -8.57 7.03 -9.61
N LEU A 22 -7.31 7.15 -10.07
CA LEU A 22 -6.12 6.95 -9.24
C LEU A 22 -4.98 7.82 -9.76
N SER A 23 -4.21 8.40 -8.83
CA SER A 23 -3.02 9.18 -9.16
C SER A 23 -1.85 8.83 -8.24
N VAL A 24 -0.81 8.18 -8.78
CA VAL A 24 0.38 7.81 -8.02
C VAL A 24 1.54 8.71 -8.41
N PRO A 25 2.05 9.55 -7.50
CA PRO A 25 3.21 10.39 -7.76
C PRO A 25 4.46 9.56 -8.11
N ARG A 26 5.40 10.17 -8.83
CA ARG A 26 6.70 9.52 -9.08
C ARG A 26 7.49 9.38 -7.79
N GLY A 27 8.15 8.23 -7.61
CA GLY A 27 8.98 7.95 -6.45
C GLY A 27 8.18 7.73 -5.17
N ALA A 28 6.86 7.63 -5.26
CA ALA A 28 5.99 7.34 -4.13
C ALA A 28 5.81 5.83 -3.91
N VAL A 29 5.53 5.45 -2.66
CA VAL A 29 5.00 4.14 -2.29
C VAL A 29 3.52 4.29 -1.98
N TYR A 30 2.69 3.82 -2.89
CA TYR A 30 1.24 3.95 -2.81
C TYR A 30 0.58 2.64 -2.38
N GLY A 31 -0.14 2.66 -1.27
CA GLY A 31 -0.93 1.55 -0.76
C GLY A 31 -2.37 1.58 -1.29
N LEU A 32 -2.79 0.55 -2.01
CA LEU A 32 -4.17 0.36 -2.44
C LEU A 32 -4.85 -0.64 -1.52
N VAL A 33 -5.74 -0.16 -0.66
CA VAL A 33 -6.40 -0.97 0.36
C VAL A 33 -7.86 -1.21 0.01
N GLY A 34 -8.37 -2.36 0.42
CA GLY A 34 -9.79 -2.69 0.27
C GLY A 34 -10.07 -4.16 0.52
N PRO A 35 -11.33 -4.54 0.78
CA PRO A 35 -11.71 -5.90 1.03
C PRO A 35 -11.51 -6.78 -0.22
N ASN A 36 -11.59 -8.10 -0.01
CA ASN A 36 -11.61 -9.03 -1.13
C ASN A 36 -12.82 -8.74 -2.03
N GLY A 37 -12.58 -8.72 -3.35
CA GLY A 37 -13.61 -8.36 -4.33
C GLY A 37 -13.82 -6.84 -4.54
N ALA A 38 -13.03 -5.96 -3.89
CA ALA A 38 -13.10 -4.52 -4.10
C ALA A 38 -12.71 -4.08 -5.52
N GLY A 39 -11.98 -4.91 -6.26
CA GLY A 39 -11.50 -4.60 -7.61
C GLY A 39 -10.00 -4.35 -7.70
N LYS A 40 -9.23 -4.45 -6.59
CA LYS A 40 -7.78 -4.20 -6.52
C LYS A 40 -7.01 -4.95 -7.60
N THR A 41 -7.06 -6.28 -7.60
CA THR A 41 -6.37 -7.11 -8.61
C THR A 41 -6.80 -6.78 -10.04
N THR A 42 -8.08 -6.45 -10.25
CA THR A 42 -8.57 -6.02 -11.57
C THR A 42 -7.92 -4.71 -12.00
N LEU A 43 -7.83 -3.73 -11.11
CA LEU A 43 -7.13 -2.47 -11.36
C LEU A 43 -5.65 -2.71 -11.69
N LEU A 44 -4.94 -3.52 -10.87
CA LEU A 44 -3.52 -3.84 -11.11
C LEU A 44 -3.29 -4.52 -12.47
N ARG A 45 -4.21 -5.38 -12.91
CA ARG A 45 -4.13 -6.01 -14.24
C ARG A 45 -4.32 -5.03 -15.40
N HIS A 46 -5.03 -3.92 -15.19
CA HIS A 46 -5.07 -2.82 -16.17
C HIS A 46 -3.77 -2.02 -16.16
N LEU A 47 -3.20 -1.72 -14.97
CA LEU A 47 -1.92 -1.04 -14.83
C LEU A 47 -0.77 -1.83 -15.49
N THR A 48 -0.83 -3.16 -15.47
CA THR A 48 0.17 -4.01 -16.13
C THR A 48 -0.16 -4.29 -17.61
N GLY A 49 -1.27 -3.73 -18.11
CA GLY A 49 -1.73 -3.93 -19.50
C GLY A 49 -2.09 -5.38 -19.81
N VAL A 50 -2.52 -6.16 -18.80
CA VAL A 50 -3.08 -7.52 -18.98
C VAL A 50 -4.54 -7.44 -19.41
N TYR A 51 -5.29 -6.49 -18.87
CA TYR A 51 -6.67 -6.23 -19.28
C TYR A 51 -6.78 -4.93 -20.06
N ARG A 52 -7.63 -4.95 -21.08
CA ARG A 52 -8.10 -3.75 -21.76
C ARG A 52 -9.34 -3.23 -21.04
N GLN A 53 -9.37 -1.94 -20.78
CA GLN A 53 -10.52 -1.24 -20.22
C GLN A 53 -11.70 -1.19 -21.20
N ASP A 54 -12.92 -1.12 -20.65
CA ASP A 54 -14.13 -0.87 -21.43
C ASP A 54 -14.31 0.65 -21.65
N GLU A 55 -14.01 1.46 -20.62
CA GLU A 55 -13.97 2.92 -20.68
C GLU A 55 -12.82 3.45 -19.81
N GLY A 56 -12.44 4.72 -20.01
CA GLY A 56 -11.40 5.40 -19.27
C GLY A 56 -10.00 5.19 -19.86
N SER A 57 -8.98 5.56 -19.07
CA SER A 57 -7.59 5.47 -19.51
C SER A 57 -6.64 5.07 -18.39
N VAL A 58 -5.53 4.42 -18.73
CA VAL A 58 -4.43 4.06 -17.84
C VAL A 58 -3.12 4.53 -18.46
N ARG A 59 -2.42 5.45 -17.79
CA ARG A 59 -1.21 6.07 -18.32
C ARG A 59 -0.06 6.05 -17.33
N PHE A 60 1.13 5.91 -17.88
CA PHE A 60 2.41 6.04 -17.18
C PHE A 60 3.18 7.19 -17.81
N ASP A 61 3.40 8.27 -17.06
CA ASP A 61 4.02 9.51 -17.55
C ASP A 61 3.33 10.09 -18.80
N GLY A 62 2.01 9.98 -18.86
CA GLY A 62 1.19 10.47 -19.97
C GLY A 62 1.03 9.46 -21.13
N GLU A 63 1.77 8.36 -21.14
CA GLU A 63 1.71 7.33 -22.19
C GLU A 63 0.75 6.19 -21.80
N GLU A 64 -0.11 5.76 -22.70
CA GLU A 64 -1.02 4.63 -22.45
C GLU A 64 -0.25 3.31 -22.36
N VAL A 65 -0.66 2.44 -21.39
CA VAL A 65 -0.01 1.14 -21.16
C VAL A 65 -0.52 0.04 -22.12
N TRP A 66 -1.77 0.16 -22.61
CA TRP A 66 -2.34 -0.88 -23.45
C TRP A 66 -1.58 -1.03 -24.78
N GLU A 67 -1.11 -2.26 -25.07
CA GLU A 67 -0.29 -2.60 -26.25
C GLU A 67 0.96 -1.74 -26.46
N ASN A 68 1.48 -1.12 -25.40
CA ASN A 68 2.69 -0.31 -25.43
C ASN A 68 3.86 -1.06 -24.78
N ALA A 69 4.73 -1.66 -25.62
CA ALA A 69 5.86 -2.46 -25.15
C ALA A 69 6.90 -1.61 -24.40
N ASP A 70 7.11 -0.36 -24.80
CA ASP A 70 8.10 0.53 -24.18
C ASP A 70 7.68 0.93 -22.75
N VAL A 71 6.40 1.20 -22.54
CA VAL A 71 5.85 1.44 -21.20
C VAL A 71 5.94 0.16 -20.36
N LYS A 72 5.51 -0.99 -20.92
CA LYS A 72 5.55 -2.28 -20.19
C LYS A 72 6.97 -2.70 -19.81
N ALA A 73 7.98 -2.38 -20.61
CA ALA A 73 9.38 -2.67 -20.31
C ALA A 73 9.90 -1.89 -19.06
N ARG A 74 9.20 -0.84 -18.64
CA ARG A 74 9.50 -0.04 -17.44
C ARG A 74 8.74 -0.52 -16.20
N ILE A 75 7.81 -1.46 -16.35
CA ILE A 75 6.95 -1.97 -15.29
C ILE A 75 7.38 -3.38 -14.89
N ALA A 76 7.69 -3.60 -13.62
CA ALA A 76 7.72 -4.95 -13.06
C ALA A 76 6.46 -5.18 -12.24
N SER A 77 5.94 -6.40 -12.28
CA SER A 77 4.78 -6.76 -11.46
C SER A 77 4.96 -8.11 -10.77
N ILE A 78 4.44 -8.18 -9.55
CA ILE A 78 4.34 -9.42 -8.79
C ILE A 78 2.86 -9.62 -8.48
N PRO A 79 2.16 -10.42 -9.29
CA PRO A 79 0.78 -10.79 -9.02
C PRO A 79 0.71 -11.79 -7.86
N ASP A 80 -0.45 -11.92 -7.23
CA ASP A 80 -0.67 -12.92 -6.19
C ASP A 80 -0.43 -14.35 -6.74
N ASP A 81 -0.87 -14.64 -7.97
CA ASP A 81 -0.58 -15.89 -8.69
C ASP A 81 0.50 -15.64 -9.75
N TRP A 82 1.76 -15.81 -9.35
CA TRP A 82 2.91 -15.55 -10.20
C TRP A 82 3.15 -16.66 -11.23
N PHE A 83 3.31 -16.28 -12.49
CA PHE A 83 3.59 -17.20 -13.60
C PHE A 83 5.07 -17.59 -13.66
N TYR A 84 5.32 -18.88 -13.82
CA TYR A 84 6.62 -19.45 -14.15
C TYR A 84 6.49 -20.69 -15.03
N PHE A 85 7.54 -21.03 -15.77
CA PHE A 85 7.54 -22.26 -16.57
C PHE A 85 7.64 -23.49 -15.67
N MET A 86 6.83 -24.52 -15.92
CA MET A 86 6.64 -25.67 -15.01
C MET A 86 7.91 -26.37 -14.56
N GLN A 87 8.95 -26.44 -15.40
CA GLN A 87 10.22 -27.11 -15.09
C GLN A 87 11.34 -26.12 -14.78
N ALA A 88 11.09 -24.83 -14.89
CA ALA A 88 12.11 -23.80 -14.72
C ALA A 88 12.57 -23.70 -13.26
N GLY A 89 13.87 -23.58 -13.09
CA GLY A 89 14.48 -23.04 -11.89
C GLY A 89 14.61 -21.52 -12.00
N LEU A 90 15.12 -20.89 -10.93
CA LEU A 90 15.27 -19.44 -10.88
C LEU A 90 16.20 -18.91 -11.98
N ARG A 91 17.28 -19.62 -12.32
CA ARG A 91 18.20 -19.23 -13.41
C ARG A 91 17.56 -19.29 -14.80
N ASP A 92 16.62 -20.19 -15.02
CA ASP A 92 15.89 -20.25 -16.29
C ASP A 92 14.98 -19.06 -16.43
N MET A 93 14.25 -18.70 -15.36
CA MET A 93 13.42 -17.52 -15.32
C MET A 93 14.27 -16.23 -15.43
N MET A 94 15.46 -16.18 -14.81
CA MET A 94 16.39 -15.06 -14.97
C MET A 94 16.76 -14.84 -16.45
N ARG A 95 17.10 -15.90 -17.18
CA ARG A 95 17.40 -15.78 -18.62
C ARG A 95 16.22 -15.26 -19.42
N PHE A 96 15.02 -15.71 -19.08
CA PHE A 96 13.77 -15.25 -19.70
C PHE A 96 13.54 -13.76 -19.41
N TYR A 97 13.63 -13.33 -18.14
CA TYR A 97 13.47 -11.92 -17.75
C TYR A 97 14.51 -11.02 -18.41
N ARG A 98 15.77 -11.46 -18.45
CA ARG A 98 16.85 -10.73 -19.14
C ARG A 98 16.59 -10.54 -20.64
N GLY A 99 15.88 -11.47 -21.28
CA GLY A 99 15.47 -11.35 -22.68
C GLY A 99 14.30 -10.37 -22.91
N LEU A 100 13.49 -10.13 -21.87
CA LEU A 100 12.30 -9.26 -21.95
C LEU A 100 12.58 -7.84 -21.49
N TYR A 101 13.41 -7.68 -20.45
CA TYR A 101 13.65 -6.38 -19.79
C TYR A 101 15.01 -5.81 -20.19
N PRO A 102 15.05 -4.71 -20.97
CA PRO A 102 16.30 -4.15 -21.48
C PRO A 102 17.27 -3.68 -20.36
N LYS A 103 16.72 -3.27 -19.21
CA LYS A 103 17.48 -2.78 -18.05
C LYS A 103 17.85 -3.90 -17.05
N PHE A 104 17.65 -5.18 -17.39
CA PHE A 104 17.91 -6.28 -16.46
C PHE A 104 19.35 -6.28 -15.96
N ASP A 105 19.52 -6.17 -14.65
CA ASP A 105 20.82 -6.14 -13.98
C ASP A 105 21.21 -7.54 -13.46
N GLN A 106 22.17 -8.16 -14.17
CA GLN A 106 22.66 -9.48 -13.81
C GLN A 106 23.59 -9.44 -12.58
N GLU A 107 24.33 -8.34 -12.36
CA GLU A 107 25.18 -8.19 -11.18
C GLU A 107 24.33 -8.12 -9.92
N ARG A 108 23.20 -7.37 -9.98
CA ARG A 108 22.22 -7.33 -8.91
C ARG A 108 21.59 -8.69 -8.64
N PHE A 109 21.35 -9.49 -9.69
CA PHE A 109 20.87 -10.86 -9.52
C PHE A 109 21.83 -11.69 -8.68
N GLU A 110 23.14 -11.60 -8.94
CA GLU A 110 24.14 -12.32 -8.15
C GLU A 110 24.25 -11.78 -6.70
N LYS A 111 24.14 -10.48 -6.49
CA LYS A 111 24.13 -9.86 -5.15
C LYS A 111 22.94 -10.28 -4.30
N LEU A 112 21.75 -10.35 -4.88
CA LEU A 112 20.53 -10.73 -4.18
C LEU A 112 20.47 -12.21 -3.79
N ARG A 113 21.41 -13.03 -4.27
CA ARG A 113 21.56 -14.45 -3.85
C ARG A 113 21.71 -14.59 -2.33
N GLU A 114 22.49 -13.71 -1.71
CA GLU A 114 22.72 -13.75 -0.27
C GLU A 114 21.47 -13.36 0.53
N VAL A 115 20.65 -12.48 -0.02
CA VAL A 115 19.42 -12.01 0.63
C VAL A 115 18.35 -13.09 0.61
N PHE A 116 18.07 -13.67 -0.56
CA PHE A 116 16.98 -14.63 -0.72
C PHE A 116 17.37 -16.07 -0.40
N ALA A 117 18.67 -16.42 -0.51
CA ALA A 117 19.24 -17.71 -0.17
C ALA A 117 18.48 -18.94 -0.72
N LEU A 118 17.89 -18.82 -1.92
CA LEU A 118 17.14 -19.88 -2.58
C LEU A 118 18.05 -20.79 -3.42
N ASP A 119 17.69 -22.06 -3.52
CA ASP A 119 18.30 -22.99 -4.47
C ASP A 119 17.89 -22.68 -5.90
N GLU A 120 18.75 -22.00 -6.65
CA GLU A 120 18.49 -21.53 -8.00
C GLU A 120 18.22 -22.63 -9.04
N LYS A 121 18.66 -23.88 -8.74
CA LYS A 121 18.48 -25.03 -9.63
C LYS A 121 17.17 -25.78 -9.35
N ARG A 122 16.61 -25.59 -8.16
CA ARG A 122 15.36 -26.25 -7.78
C ARG A 122 14.21 -25.75 -8.63
N PRO A 123 13.40 -26.63 -9.24
CA PRO A 123 12.21 -26.20 -9.98
C PRO A 123 11.27 -25.39 -9.10
N LEU A 124 10.83 -24.22 -9.58
CA LEU A 124 9.99 -23.28 -8.83
C LEU A 124 8.71 -23.93 -8.30
N ARG A 125 8.08 -24.81 -9.09
CA ARG A 125 6.88 -25.56 -8.69
C ARG A 125 7.05 -26.43 -7.44
N ARG A 126 8.32 -26.76 -7.07
CA ARG A 126 8.65 -27.54 -5.87
C ARG A 126 9.00 -26.67 -4.68
N MET A 127 9.02 -25.37 -4.85
CA MET A 127 9.23 -24.40 -3.78
C MET A 127 7.90 -24.17 -3.04
N SER A 128 7.97 -23.75 -1.78
CA SER A 128 6.80 -23.27 -1.05
C SER A 128 6.28 -21.97 -1.68
N LYS A 129 5.02 -21.59 -1.43
CA LYS A 129 4.46 -20.32 -1.92
C LYS A 129 5.32 -19.12 -1.51
N GLY A 130 5.79 -19.07 -0.26
CA GLY A 130 6.69 -18.02 0.21
C GLY A 130 8.01 -18.00 -0.55
N GLN A 131 8.63 -19.17 -0.84
CA GLN A 131 9.84 -19.25 -1.65
C GLN A 131 9.60 -18.83 -3.11
N GLN A 132 8.45 -19.19 -3.69
CA GLN A 132 8.06 -18.72 -5.03
C GLN A 132 7.92 -17.20 -5.07
N LYS A 133 7.31 -16.60 -4.04
CA LYS A 133 7.15 -15.16 -3.91
C LYS A 133 8.52 -14.46 -3.75
N GLN A 134 9.44 -15.03 -2.95
CA GLN A 134 10.83 -14.57 -2.87
C GLN A 134 11.55 -14.61 -4.22
N ALA A 135 11.37 -15.68 -4.99
CA ALA A 135 11.92 -15.80 -6.33
C ALA A 135 11.35 -14.75 -7.29
N ALA A 136 10.05 -14.45 -7.20
CA ALA A 136 9.40 -13.39 -7.95
C ALA A 136 9.99 -12.02 -7.62
N PHE A 137 10.18 -11.71 -6.32
CA PHE A 137 10.86 -10.47 -5.90
C PHE A 137 12.29 -10.39 -6.42
N TRP A 138 13.07 -11.44 -6.26
CA TRP A 138 14.45 -11.48 -6.75
C TRP A 138 14.53 -11.12 -8.24
N LEU A 139 13.68 -11.72 -9.07
CA LEU A 139 13.65 -11.44 -10.50
C LEU A 139 13.13 -10.03 -10.82
N ALA A 140 12.03 -9.62 -10.21
CA ALA A 140 11.41 -8.32 -10.45
C ALA A 140 12.35 -7.16 -10.09
N MET A 141 13.05 -7.22 -8.95
CA MET A 141 14.03 -6.21 -8.55
C MET A 141 15.21 -6.11 -9.51
N CYS A 142 15.60 -7.22 -10.16
CA CYS A 142 16.67 -7.22 -11.16
C CYS A 142 16.27 -6.63 -12.51
N THR A 143 14.98 -6.46 -12.80
CA THR A 143 14.54 -5.78 -14.03
C THR A 143 14.80 -4.28 -14.00
N MET A 144 15.21 -3.73 -12.85
CA MET A 144 15.47 -2.30 -12.62
C MET A 144 14.29 -1.43 -13.04
N PRO A 145 13.07 -1.70 -12.53
CA PRO A 145 11.86 -1.08 -13.03
C PRO A 145 11.76 0.39 -12.61
N ASP A 146 11.10 1.20 -13.43
CA ASP A 146 10.68 2.54 -13.05
C ASP A 146 9.40 2.49 -12.22
N TYR A 147 8.58 1.43 -12.43
CA TYR A 147 7.30 1.19 -11.75
C TYR A 147 7.22 -0.25 -11.25
N LEU A 148 6.89 -0.43 -9.98
CA LEU A 148 6.74 -1.74 -9.35
C LEU A 148 5.29 -1.91 -8.89
N ILE A 149 4.57 -2.87 -9.46
CA ILE A 149 3.16 -3.14 -9.17
C ILE A 149 3.03 -4.47 -8.43
N LEU A 150 2.52 -4.42 -7.21
CA LEU A 150 2.53 -5.54 -6.28
C LEU A 150 1.11 -5.90 -5.84
N ASP A 151 0.69 -7.15 -6.03
CA ASP A 151 -0.61 -7.65 -5.59
C ASP A 151 -0.43 -8.57 -4.38
N GLU A 152 -0.85 -8.14 -3.18
CA GLU A 152 -0.72 -8.83 -1.90
C GLU A 152 0.71 -9.41 -1.69
N PRO A 153 1.78 -8.57 -1.80
CA PRO A 153 3.14 -9.07 -2.01
C PRO A 153 3.75 -9.78 -0.82
N VAL A 154 3.34 -9.44 0.40
CA VAL A 154 3.95 -9.97 1.63
C VAL A 154 3.20 -11.14 2.24
N ASP A 155 2.06 -11.52 1.66
CA ASP A 155 1.30 -12.68 2.08
C ASP A 155 2.12 -13.97 1.95
N GLY A 156 2.17 -14.76 3.03
CA GLY A 156 2.91 -16.01 3.06
C GLY A 156 4.43 -15.86 3.23
N LEU A 157 4.96 -14.64 3.40
CA LEU A 157 6.34 -14.41 3.81
C LEU A 157 6.45 -14.40 5.33
N ASP A 158 7.55 -14.97 5.86
CA ASP A 158 7.88 -14.82 7.26
C ASP A 158 8.27 -13.37 7.61
N PRO A 159 8.20 -12.95 8.90
CA PRO A 159 8.44 -11.56 9.28
C PRO A 159 9.84 -11.03 8.92
N VAL A 160 10.87 -11.90 8.91
CA VAL A 160 12.25 -11.48 8.57
C VAL A 160 12.34 -11.18 7.08
N MET A 161 11.84 -12.09 6.24
CA MET A 161 11.83 -11.92 4.79
C MET A 161 10.96 -10.73 4.37
N ARG A 162 9.81 -10.52 5.03
CA ARG A 162 8.95 -9.35 4.78
C ARG A 162 9.73 -8.04 4.98
N ARG A 163 10.46 -7.90 6.08
CA ARG A 163 11.32 -6.71 6.33
C ARG A 163 12.42 -6.55 5.28
N GLN A 164 13.06 -7.63 4.89
CA GLN A 164 14.11 -7.58 3.87
C GLN A 164 13.57 -7.12 2.51
N VAL A 165 12.41 -7.64 2.09
CA VAL A 165 11.76 -7.23 0.84
C VAL A 165 11.39 -5.76 0.89
N TRP A 166 10.77 -5.28 1.96
CA TRP A 166 10.44 -3.86 2.10
C TRP A 166 11.69 -2.98 2.10
N SER A 167 12.77 -3.39 2.79
CA SER A 167 14.03 -2.65 2.78
C SER A 167 14.60 -2.50 1.37
N LEU A 168 14.56 -3.57 0.56
CA LEU A 168 15.01 -3.51 -0.84
C LEU A 168 14.13 -2.59 -1.70
N ILE A 169 12.82 -2.64 -1.52
CA ILE A 169 11.89 -1.78 -2.25
C ILE A 169 12.13 -0.32 -1.89
N LEU A 170 12.20 0.01 -0.59
CA LEU A 170 12.43 1.38 -0.11
C LEU A 170 13.80 1.91 -0.53
N GLN A 171 14.82 1.06 -0.61
CA GLN A 171 16.12 1.44 -1.18
C GLN A 171 15.98 1.84 -2.65
N ASP A 172 15.26 1.07 -3.48
CA ASP A 172 15.04 1.41 -4.88
C ASP A 172 14.21 2.70 -5.04
N VAL A 173 13.25 2.94 -4.16
CA VAL A 173 12.50 4.21 -4.12
C VAL A 173 13.45 5.37 -3.82
N ALA A 174 14.27 5.25 -2.77
CA ALA A 174 15.18 6.32 -2.34
C ALA A 174 16.31 6.60 -3.35
N GLU A 175 16.95 5.56 -3.89
CA GLU A 175 18.14 5.71 -4.74
C GLU A 175 17.81 5.95 -6.22
N ARG A 176 16.67 5.41 -6.70
CA ARG A 176 16.33 5.38 -8.13
C ARG A 176 15.05 6.11 -8.47
N GLY A 177 14.26 6.51 -7.47
CA GLY A 177 12.94 7.11 -7.68
C GLY A 177 11.92 6.12 -8.24
N THR A 178 12.08 4.82 -7.96
CA THR A 178 11.10 3.81 -8.35
C THR A 178 9.74 4.12 -7.74
N THR A 179 8.70 4.13 -8.55
CA THR A 179 7.32 4.32 -8.08
C THR A 179 6.70 2.97 -7.78
N VAL A 180 6.14 2.80 -6.59
CA VAL A 180 5.59 1.53 -6.12
C VAL A 180 4.10 1.67 -5.89
N LEU A 181 3.31 0.73 -6.41
CA LEU A 181 1.92 0.56 -6.03
C LEU A 181 1.73 -0.85 -5.48
N VAL A 182 1.24 -0.93 -4.26
CA VAL A 182 1.03 -2.18 -3.56
C VAL A 182 -0.43 -2.33 -3.13
N SER A 183 -1.06 -3.45 -3.46
CA SER A 183 -2.37 -3.79 -2.91
C SER A 183 -2.22 -4.56 -1.61
N SER A 184 -3.09 -4.29 -0.65
CA SER A 184 -3.27 -5.10 0.56
C SER A 184 -4.72 -5.05 1.03
N HIS A 185 -5.14 -6.11 1.74
CA HIS A 185 -6.37 -6.10 2.53
C HIS A 185 -6.12 -5.72 3.99
N ASN A 186 -4.86 -5.47 4.37
CA ASN A 186 -4.42 -5.16 5.73
C ASN A 186 -3.67 -3.82 5.76
N LEU A 187 -4.26 -2.81 6.39
CA LEU A 187 -3.70 -1.47 6.53
C LEU A 187 -2.39 -1.44 7.31
N ARG A 188 -2.26 -2.29 8.35
CA ARG A 188 -1.06 -2.33 9.20
C ARG A 188 0.20 -2.70 8.43
N GLU A 189 0.07 -3.50 7.37
CA GLU A 189 1.21 -3.90 6.54
C GLU A 189 1.79 -2.75 5.72
N LEU A 190 0.99 -1.71 5.48
CA LEU A 190 1.31 -0.56 4.65
C LEU A 190 1.73 0.67 5.47
N GLU A 191 1.37 0.71 6.75
CA GLU A 191 1.56 1.87 7.63
C GLU A 191 3.01 2.38 7.70
N ASP A 192 3.96 1.44 7.77
CA ASP A 192 5.39 1.76 7.91
C ASP A 192 6.11 1.99 6.56
N VAL A 193 5.43 1.77 5.43
CA VAL A 193 6.11 1.72 4.12
C VAL A 193 5.51 2.63 3.07
N CYS A 194 4.23 2.98 3.18
CA CYS A 194 3.55 3.85 2.22
C CYS A 194 3.64 5.32 2.61
N ASP A 195 3.66 6.18 1.62
CA ASP A 195 3.52 7.65 1.76
C ASP A 195 2.16 8.14 1.27
N HIS A 196 1.46 7.32 0.48
CA HIS A 196 0.10 7.57 -0.01
C HIS A 196 -0.76 6.32 0.16
N VAL A 197 -2.05 6.51 0.42
CA VAL A 197 -3.01 5.42 0.54
C VAL A 197 -4.30 5.75 -0.21
N GLY A 198 -4.78 4.77 -0.97
CA GLY A 198 -6.10 4.79 -1.59
C GLY A 198 -6.97 3.66 -1.07
N VAL A 199 -8.22 3.96 -0.74
CA VAL A 199 -9.21 2.96 -0.30
C VAL A 199 -10.15 2.62 -1.43
N MET A 200 -10.20 1.33 -1.76
CA MET A 200 -11.03 0.82 -2.85
C MET A 200 -12.19 -0.03 -2.33
N SER A 201 -13.39 0.22 -2.84
CA SER A 201 -14.57 -0.59 -2.57
C SER A 201 -15.48 -0.64 -3.79
N ARG A 202 -16.02 -1.82 -4.07
CA ARG A 202 -17.02 -2.04 -5.16
C ARG A 202 -16.61 -1.43 -6.51
N GLY A 203 -15.33 -1.58 -6.87
CA GLY A 203 -14.80 -1.10 -8.15
C GLY A 203 -14.53 0.41 -8.24
N LYS A 204 -14.62 1.14 -7.12
CA LYS A 204 -14.35 2.58 -7.03
C LYS A 204 -13.27 2.87 -6.01
N LEU A 205 -12.48 3.91 -6.26
CA LEU A 205 -11.64 4.51 -5.24
C LEU A 205 -12.51 5.48 -4.43
N LEU A 206 -12.66 5.20 -3.13
CA LEU A 206 -13.47 6.04 -2.23
C LEU A 206 -12.67 7.23 -1.71
N LEU A 207 -11.36 7.02 -1.53
CA LEU A 207 -10.45 7.96 -0.89
C LEU A 207 -9.06 7.84 -1.46
N GLU A 208 -8.36 8.96 -1.52
CA GLU A 208 -6.95 9.04 -1.87
C GLU A 208 -6.31 10.17 -1.06
N HIS A 209 -5.34 9.83 -0.20
CA HIS A 209 -4.64 10.82 0.63
C HIS A 209 -3.16 10.49 0.78
N SER A 210 -2.34 11.52 0.98
CA SER A 210 -1.01 11.33 1.54
C SER A 210 -1.12 11.04 3.04
N LEU A 211 -0.22 10.20 3.57
CA LEU A 211 -0.22 9.87 5.00
C LEU A 211 0.13 11.08 5.86
N SER A 212 1.01 11.96 5.38
CA SER A 212 1.34 13.22 6.05
C SER A 212 0.11 14.11 6.23
N GLU A 213 -0.70 14.30 5.17
CA GLU A 213 -1.94 15.08 5.29
C GLU A 213 -2.92 14.49 6.31
N LEU A 214 -3.07 13.16 6.32
CA LEU A 214 -3.97 12.49 7.27
C LEU A 214 -3.48 12.63 8.72
N GLN A 215 -2.17 12.56 8.95
CA GLN A 215 -1.57 12.69 10.28
C GLN A 215 -1.55 14.13 10.80
N ASP A 216 -1.50 15.12 9.92
CA ASP A 216 -1.45 16.53 10.31
C ASP A 216 -2.81 17.07 10.83
N TYR A 217 -3.92 16.40 10.48
CA TYR A 217 -5.26 16.88 10.82
C TYR A 217 -5.95 16.13 11.97
N THR A 218 -5.40 15.00 12.42
CA THR A 218 -6.03 14.17 13.45
C THR A 218 -5.01 13.70 14.45
N VAL A 219 -5.24 14.02 15.72
CA VAL A 219 -4.33 13.75 16.83
C VAL A 219 -5.01 12.87 17.85
N LYS A 220 -4.30 11.85 18.32
CA LYS A 220 -4.67 11.02 19.46
C LYS A 220 -3.95 11.51 20.68
N LEU A 221 -4.70 11.97 21.66
CA LEU A 221 -4.18 12.46 22.94
C LEU A 221 -4.53 11.49 24.06
N GLN A 222 -3.57 11.16 24.88
CA GLN A 222 -3.76 10.44 26.12
C GLN A 222 -3.57 11.39 27.29
N LEU A 223 -4.56 11.47 28.18
CA LEU A 223 -4.53 12.36 29.33
C LEU A 223 -5.12 11.69 30.55
N ALA A 224 -4.65 12.09 31.75
CA ALA A 224 -5.25 11.67 32.99
C ALA A 224 -5.37 12.85 33.94
N PHE A 225 -6.37 12.80 34.82
CA PHE A 225 -6.66 13.79 35.83
C PHE A 225 -6.61 13.18 37.23
N GLU A 226 -6.53 14.01 38.30
CA GLU A 226 -6.60 13.52 39.70
C GLU A 226 -7.90 12.75 39.98
N GLY A 227 -9.02 13.21 39.39
CA GLY A 227 -10.28 12.47 39.34
C GLY A 227 -10.31 11.47 38.18
N ALA A 228 -11.24 10.50 38.23
CA ALA A 228 -11.44 9.55 37.14
C ALA A 228 -12.30 10.11 36.00
N GLU A 229 -12.89 11.28 36.16
CA GLU A 229 -13.79 11.90 35.16
C GLU A 229 -13.03 12.90 34.30
N LEU A 230 -13.38 12.96 33.03
CA LEU A 230 -12.88 13.95 32.09
C LEU A 230 -13.55 15.31 32.40
N PRO A 231 -12.76 16.37 32.66
CA PRO A 231 -13.33 17.71 32.80
C PRO A 231 -14.04 18.17 31.52
N ALA A 232 -14.91 19.21 31.67
CA ALA A 232 -15.53 19.81 30.50
C ALA A 232 -14.46 20.35 29.55
N LEU A 233 -14.45 19.85 28.33
CA LEU A 233 -13.50 20.27 27.30
C LEU A 233 -13.88 21.64 26.73
N PRO A 234 -12.90 22.46 26.29
CA PRO A 234 -13.15 23.66 25.51
C PRO A 234 -14.01 23.39 24.28
N GLN A 235 -14.94 24.29 23.97
CA GLN A 235 -15.89 24.09 22.83
C GLN A 235 -15.20 24.10 21.47
N GLU A 236 -14.01 24.66 21.40
CA GLU A 236 -13.18 24.73 20.18
C GLU A 236 -12.57 23.37 19.81
N ILE A 237 -12.44 22.47 20.78
CA ILE A 237 -11.84 21.14 20.54
C ILE A 237 -12.89 20.22 19.92
N LYS A 238 -12.67 19.88 18.66
CA LYS A 238 -13.52 18.92 17.94
C LYS A 238 -13.07 17.50 18.26
N VAL A 239 -13.74 16.86 19.23
CA VAL A 239 -13.51 15.46 19.58
C VAL A 239 -14.26 14.55 18.60
N LEU A 240 -13.51 13.68 17.91
CA LEU A 240 -14.05 12.66 17.02
C LEU A 240 -14.37 11.38 17.79
N HIS A 241 -13.55 11.04 18.78
CA HIS A 241 -13.75 9.87 19.63
C HIS A 241 -13.20 10.08 21.02
N HIS A 242 -13.85 9.47 22.01
CA HIS A 242 -13.41 9.43 23.40
C HIS A 242 -13.52 8.01 23.94
N ALA A 243 -12.43 7.49 24.47
CA ALA A 243 -12.37 6.23 25.18
C ALA A 243 -11.73 6.46 26.56
N GLN A 244 -12.07 5.60 27.53
CA GLN A 244 -11.49 5.65 28.87
C GLN A 244 -11.01 4.26 29.28
N THR A 245 -9.78 4.19 29.78
CA THR A 245 -9.20 2.97 30.35
C THR A 245 -8.62 3.29 31.73
N GLY A 246 -9.34 2.90 32.78
CA GLY A 246 -9.00 3.29 34.14
C GLY A 246 -9.08 4.81 34.36
N ARG A 247 -7.94 5.46 34.61
CA ARG A 247 -7.84 6.93 34.75
C ARG A 247 -7.36 7.63 33.50
N VAL A 248 -7.00 6.86 32.42
CA VAL A 248 -6.50 7.42 31.21
C VAL A 248 -7.65 7.63 30.23
N HIS A 249 -7.81 8.86 29.79
CA HIS A 249 -8.71 9.25 28.72
C HIS A 249 -7.93 9.30 27.41
N THR A 250 -8.45 8.66 26.39
CA THR A 250 -7.94 8.74 25.02
C THR A 250 -8.90 9.57 24.21
N LEU A 251 -8.45 10.71 23.73
CA LEU A 251 -9.22 11.59 22.84
C LEU A 251 -8.62 11.54 21.44
N ILE A 252 -9.46 11.41 20.44
CA ILE A 252 -9.07 11.62 19.05
C ILE A 252 -9.74 12.92 18.60
N CYS A 253 -8.92 13.89 18.25
CA CYS A 253 -9.34 15.26 18.00
C CYS A 253 -8.84 15.75 16.64
N ARG A 254 -9.58 16.65 16.00
CA ARG A 254 -9.10 17.41 14.84
C ARG A 254 -8.31 18.63 15.30
N GLY A 255 -7.12 18.81 14.72
CA GLY A 255 -6.24 19.95 14.98
C GLY A 255 -4.78 19.54 15.08
N SER A 256 -3.89 20.51 15.29
CA SER A 256 -2.47 20.23 15.52
C SER A 256 -2.22 19.76 16.96
N ALA A 257 -1.24 18.88 17.14
CA ALA A 257 -0.87 18.36 18.46
C ALA A 257 -0.51 19.49 19.43
N GLU A 258 0.30 20.46 18.97
CA GLU A 258 0.77 21.59 19.76
C GLU A 258 -0.38 22.47 20.28
N GLU A 259 -1.35 22.81 19.42
CA GLU A 259 -2.49 23.64 19.80
C GLU A 259 -3.42 22.91 20.77
N LEU A 260 -3.68 21.63 20.52
CA LEU A 260 -4.55 20.80 21.36
C LEU A 260 -3.91 20.55 22.74
N GLU A 261 -2.61 20.27 22.80
CA GLU A 261 -1.88 20.13 24.07
C GLU A 261 -1.91 21.41 24.88
N GLN A 262 -1.70 22.59 24.26
CA GLN A 262 -1.78 23.87 24.95
C GLN A 262 -3.17 24.16 25.52
N GLN A 263 -4.22 23.90 24.75
CA GLN A 263 -5.61 24.09 25.20
C GLN A 263 -5.98 23.14 26.35
N LEU A 264 -5.55 21.88 26.27
CA LEU A 264 -5.84 20.87 27.28
C LEU A 264 -4.96 21.00 28.53
N ALA A 265 -3.75 21.54 28.42
CA ALA A 265 -2.88 21.84 29.55
C ALA A 265 -3.54 22.83 30.55
N ALA A 266 -4.43 23.72 30.09
CA ALA A 266 -5.20 24.62 30.92
C ALA A 266 -6.16 23.87 31.89
N LEU A 267 -6.48 22.63 31.63
CA LEU A 267 -7.29 21.78 32.49
C LEU A 267 -6.48 21.07 33.61
N HIS A 268 -5.17 21.32 33.67
CA HIS A 268 -4.23 20.75 34.62
C HIS A 268 -4.24 19.22 34.71
N PRO A 269 -4.07 18.51 33.57
CA PRO A 269 -3.93 17.07 33.60
C PRO A 269 -2.66 16.63 34.33
N ILE A 270 -2.67 15.45 34.98
CA ILE A 270 -1.48 14.85 35.60
C ILE A 270 -0.43 14.55 34.52
N PHE A 271 -0.88 14.08 33.34
CA PHE A 271 -0.07 13.98 32.16
C PHE A 271 -0.94 14.22 30.91
N ILE A 272 -0.30 14.63 29.82
CA ILE A 272 -0.84 14.71 28.49
C ILE A 272 0.26 14.26 27.53
N ASP A 273 -0.09 13.42 26.58
CA ASP A 273 0.83 12.88 25.57
C ASP A 273 0.12 12.71 24.24
N ALA A 274 0.78 13.18 23.18
CA ALA A 274 0.31 12.97 21.82
C ALA A 274 0.87 11.65 21.26
N VAL A 275 -0.01 10.72 20.97
CA VAL A 275 0.34 9.39 20.49
C VAL A 275 0.03 9.31 18.99
N PRO A 276 0.93 8.76 18.15
CA PRO A 276 0.63 8.55 16.75
C PRO A 276 -0.65 7.73 16.55
N LEU A 277 -1.51 8.18 15.63
CA LEU A 277 -2.65 7.39 15.17
C LEU A 277 -2.18 6.31 14.21
N SER A 278 -2.70 5.09 14.36
CA SER A 278 -2.56 4.09 13.32
C SER A 278 -3.40 4.44 12.10
N LEU A 279 -3.02 3.93 10.93
CA LEU A 279 -3.81 4.09 9.71
C LEU A 279 -5.25 3.59 9.90
N GLU A 280 -5.43 2.47 10.61
CA GLU A 280 -6.76 1.94 10.93
C GLU A 280 -7.59 2.96 11.73
N GLU A 281 -6.99 3.57 12.77
CA GLU A 281 -7.68 4.60 13.57
C GLU A 281 -8.04 5.82 12.74
N ILE A 282 -7.12 6.31 11.91
CA ILE A 282 -7.38 7.44 10.99
C ILE A 282 -8.57 7.12 10.09
N PHE A 283 -8.58 5.95 9.48
CA PHE A 283 -9.69 5.54 8.60
C PHE A 283 -11.01 5.39 9.35
N ILE A 284 -11.02 4.84 10.56
CA ILE A 284 -12.23 4.70 11.36
C ILE A 284 -12.80 6.08 11.74
N TYR A 285 -11.96 7.01 12.17
CA TYR A 285 -12.42 8.25 12.80
C TYR A 285 -12.57 9.42 11.83
N GLU A 286 -11.75 9.50 10.77
CA GLU A 286 -11.93 10.52 9.73
C GLU A 286 -13.01 10.15 8.73
N LEU A 287 -13.14 8.87 8.41
CA LEU A 287 -13.93 8.39 7.27
C LEU A 287 -15.12 7.53 7.70
N GLY A 288 -15.07 6.89 8.86
CA GLY A 288 -16.12 6.02 9.37
C GLY A 288 -17.37 6.76 9.88
N GLY A 289 -17.36 8.09 9.86
CA GLY A 289 -18.53 8.90 10.25
C GLY A 289 -19.65 8.93 9.23
N GLU A 290 -19.37 8.68 7.94
CA GLU A 290 -20.31 8.86 6.85
C GLU A 290 -20.60 7.59 6.03
N ASP A 291 -19.75 6.52 6.13
CA ASP A 291 -19.98 5.32 5.30
C ASP A 291 -19.69 3.99 6.05
N TYR A 292 -20.75 3.22 6.31
CA TYR A 292 -20.67 1.85 6.87
C TYR A 292 -19.73 0.92 6.06
N ALA A 293 -19.55 1.20 4.77
CA ALA A 293 -18.68 0.43 3.90
C ALA A 293 -17.19 0.46 4.31
N ILE A 294 -16.73 1.50 5.01
CA ILE A 294 -15.34 1.65 5.44
C ILE A 294 -15.08 0.87 6.73
N ARG A 295 -16.07 0.76 7.63
CA ARG A 295 -15.94 -0.09 8.84
C ARG A 295 -15.71 -1.56 8.51
N ASP A 296 -16.37 -2.08 7.46
CA ASP A 296 -16.20 -3.46 7.01
C ASP A 296 -14.84 -3.71 6.33
N ILE A 297 -14.08 -2.65 6.02
CA ILE A 297 -12.74 -2.73 5.43
C ILE A 297 -11.65 -2.80 6.51
N VAL A 298 -11.91 -2.22 7.68
CA VAL A 298 -10.92 -1.97 8.75
C VAL A 298 -11.06 -2.97 9.91
N LEU A 299 -12.22 -3.60 10.10
CA LEU A 299 -12.51 -4.59 11.12
C LEU A 299 -12.58 -6.00 10.53
#